data_250264783a83005a07e119cb276cc0b3
#
_entry.id   250264783a83005a07e119cb276cc0b3
#
_cell.length_a   1.000
_cell.length_b   1.000
_cell.length_c   1.000
_cell.angle_alpha   90.00
_cell.angle_beta   90.00
_cell.angle_gamma   90.00
#
_symmetry.space_group_name_H-M   'P 1'
#
loop_
_entity.id
_entity.type
_entity.pdbx_description
1 polymer ?
#
loop_
_entity_poly.entity_id
_entity_poly.type
_entity_poly.pdbx_seq_one_letter_code
_entity_poly.pdbx_strand_id
1 'polypeptide(L)'
;MIRTFKHLTIFVCLMLCSLTTWAAKAVSIPVQVRQADGSVITVILRGDEHINWYTTLDGVLLVQGADNNYYIGKVEKSGNLIATKQLAHEALTRSQAERNLIAKQDKENFFAYVNKIAEESENAYNNSPLTRGPIIDSGYDGVPYFPHTGSPKALVILAEFQDVPFTIQDT
;
A
#
# COMPACT_ATOMS: atom_id res chain seq x y z
N MET A 1 34.97 -38.43 7.68
CA MET A 1 34.13 -37.82 8.74
C MET A 1 34.16 -36.28 8.77
N ILE A 2 35.31 -35.60 8.63
CA ILE A 2 35.42 -34.12 8.68
C ILE A 2 34.76 -33.42 7.47
N ARG A 3 34.77 -34.03 6.27
CA ARG A 3 34.15 -33.43 5.07
C ARG A 3 32.61 -33.41 5.13
N THR A 4 32.00 -34.46 5.62
CA THR A 4 30.54 -34.53 5.79
C THR A 4 30.00 -33.53 6.82
N PHE A 5 30.78 -33.28 7.88
CA PHE A 5 30.42 -32.29 8.91
C PHE A 5 30.41 -30.86 8.36
N LYS A 6 31.37 -30.50 7.49
CA LYS A 6 31.41 -29.18 6.85
C LYS A 6 30.18 -28.92 5.95
N HIS A 7 29.76 -29.91 5.18
CA HIS A 7 28.59 -29.78 4.32
C HIS A 7 27.29 -29.65 5.13
N LEU A 8 27.20 -30.40 6.24
CA LEU A 8 26.04 -30.30 7.14
C LEU A 8 25.97 -28.93 7.81
N THR A 9 27.10 -28.36 8.24
CA THR A 9 27.14 -27.02 8.85
C THR A 9 26.72 -25.92 7.85
N ILE A 10 27.19 -25.99 6.59
CA ILE A 10 26.80 -25.05 5.54
C ILE A 10 25.31 -25.16 5.23
N PHE A 11 24.77 -26.37 5.18
CA PHE A 11 23.35 -26.60 4.92
C PHE A 11 22.47 -26.04 6.05
N VAL A 12 22.88 -26.23 7.32
CA VAL A 12 22.17 -25.66 8.48
C VAL A 12 22.24 -24.13 8.49
N CYS A 13 23.38 -23.52 8.15
CA CYS A 13 23.50 -22.06 8.03
C CYS A 13 22.63 -21.50 6.92
N LEU A 14 22.55 -22.14 5.75
CA LEU A 14 21.67 -21.75 4.65
C LEU A 14 20.19 -21.85 5.03
N MET A 15 19.79 -22.88 5.77
CA MET A 15 18.42 -23.02 6.30
C MET A 15 18.07 -21.94 7.32
N LEU A 16 19.02 -21.57 8.19
CA LEU A 16 18.80 -20.50 9.18
C LEU A 16 18.70 -19.12 8.54
N CYS A 17 19.41 -18.85 7.44
CA CYS A 17 19.31 -17.59 6.70
C CYS A 17 17.96 -17.41 5.98
N SER A 18 17.25 -18.50 5.63
CA SER A 18 15.94 -18.42 4.95
C SER A 18 14.77 -18.07 5.88
N LEU A 19 14.98 -18.06 7.20
CA LEU A 19 13.91 -17.77 8.18
C LEU A 19 13.73 -16.26 8.48
N THR A 20 14.50 -15.38 7.86
CA THR A 20 14.48 -13.93 8.15
C THR A 20 13.88 -13.06 7.04
N THR A 21 13.04 -13.60 6.17
CA THR A 21 12.27 -12.77 5.24
C THR A 21 11.11 -12.10 5.98
N TRP A 22 11.39 -10.99 6.64
CA TRP A 22 10.34 -10.09 7.10
C TRP A 22 9.86 -9.31 5.87
N ALA A 23 8.60 -9.51 5.51
CA ALA A 23 7.94 -8.60 4.58
C ALA A 23 8.03 -7.20 5.18
N ALA A 24 8.68 -6.27 4.48
CA ALA A 24 8.81 -4.90 4.94
C ALA A 24 7.42 -4.26 4.93
N LYS A 25 6.84 -4.07 6.11
CA LYS A 25 5.64 -3.25 6.26
C LYS A 25 5.96 -1.85 5.73
N ALA A 26 5.12 -1.30 4.86
CA ALA A 26 5.30 0.04 4.34
C ALA A 26 5.48 1.02 5.52
N VAL A 27 6.64 1.68 5.57
CA VAL A 27 6.94 2.63 6.65
C VAL A 27 6.15 3.89 6.34
N SER A 28 5.16 4.19 7.19
CA SER A 28 4.38 5.41 7.09
C SER A 28 5.23 6.60 7.54
N ILE A 29 5.85 7.29 6.59
CA ILE A 29 6.70 8.45 6.85
C ILE A 29 5.82 9.71 6.90
N PRO A 30 5.91 10.54 7.96
CA PRO A 30 5.25 11.84 7.99
C PRO A 30 5.81 12.77 6.91
N VAL A 31 4.92 13.42 6.16
CA VAL A 31 5.27 14.37 5.09
C VAL A 31 4.65 15.71 5.40
N GLN A 32 5.44 16.79 5.31
CA GLN A 32 4.94 18.14 5.43
C GLN A 32 4.44 18.66 4.08
N VAL A 33 3.23 19.17 4.07
CA VAL A 33 2.58 19.70 2.89
C VAL A 33 2.15 21.12 3.12
N ARG A 34 2.48 22.02 2.18
CA ARG A 34 1.97 23.40 2.19
C ARG A 34 0.61 23.42 1.48
N GLN A 35 -0.39 23.98 2.13
CA GLN A 35 -1.75 24.10 1.62
C GLN A 35 -2.00 25.46 0.94
N ALA A 36 -3.14 25.59 0.25
CA ALA A 36 -3.51 26.76 -0.54
C ALA A 36 -3.64 28.06 0.30
N ASP A 37 -3.99 27.93 1.57
CA ASP A 37 -4.05 29.06 2.52
C ASP A 37 -2.67 29.47 3.09
N GLY A 38 -1.59 28.78 2.65
CA GLY A 38 -0.23 29.00 3.08
C GLY A 38 0.16 28.26 4.37
N SER A 39 -0.77 27.57 5.01
CA SER A 39 -0.48 26.74 6.18
C SER A 39 0.35 25.52 5.80
N VAL A 40 1.05 24.94 6.76
CA VAL A 40 1.76 23.66 6.61
C VAL A 40 1.09 22.64 7.52
N ILE A 41 0.83 21.47 6.97
CA ILE A 41 0.27 20.32 7.69
C ILE A 41 1.17 19.11 7.54
N THR A 42 1.35 18.33 8.60
CA THR A 42 2.05 17.06 8.58
C THR A 42 1.05 15.93 8.40
N VAL A 43 1.18 15.21 7.31
CA VAL A 43 0.29 14.09 6.96
C VAL A 43 1.02 12.78 6.94
N ILE A 44 0.33 11.70 7.26
CA ILE A 44 0.83 10.33 7.21
C ILE A 44 -0.13 9.53 6.35
N LEU A 45 0.40 8.86 5.33
CA LEU A 45 -0.34 7.85 4.58
C LEU A 45 -0.39 6.56 5.41
N ARG A 46 -1.58 6.01 5.55
CA ARG A 46 -1.89 4.76 6.26
C ARG A 46 -2.54 3.78 5.33
N GLY A 47 -2.53 2.50 5.73
CA GLY A 47 -3.17 1.42 4.97
C GLY A 47 -2.19 0.66 4.09
N ASP A 48 -2.71 0.01 3.06
CA ASP A 48 -2.00 -0.87 2.16
C ASP A 48 -2.46 -0.66 0.70
N GLU A 49 -2.17 -1.59 -0.19
CA GLU A 49 -2.55 -1.55 -1.59
C GLU A 49 -4.07 -1.66 -1.84
N HIS A 50 -4.83 -2.19 -0.87
CA HIS A 50 -6.27 -2.40 -1.01
C HIS A 50 -7.08 -1.20 -0.53
N ILE A 51 -6.62 -0.58 0.58
CA ILE A 51 -7.25 0.61 1.14
C ILE A 51 -6.21 1.49 1.82
N ASN A 52 -6.20 2.77 1.46
CA ASN A 52 -5.31 3.74 2.08
C ASN A 52 -6.05 5.01 2.44
N TRP A 53 -5.55 5.71 3.44
CA TRP A 53 -6.10 6.98 3.93
C TRP A 53 -5.01 7.84 4.54
N TYR A 54 -5.28 9.12 4.68
CA TYR A 54 -4.37 10.05 5.32
C TYR A 54 -4.79 10.37 6.76
N THR A 55 -3.80 10.59 7.62
CA THR A 55 -4.03 11.10 8.97
C THR A 55 -3.04 12.20 9.31
N THR A 56 -3.39 13.06 10.27
CA THR A 56 -2.42 13.88 10.98
C THR A 56 -1.59 13.05 11.96
N LEU A 57 -0.57 13.65 12.58
CA LEU A 57 0.22 13.02 13.64
C LEU A 57 -0.63 12.56 14.83
N ASP A 58 -1.66 13.32 15.19
CA ASP A 58 -2.61 13.01 16.26
C ASP A 58 -3.81 12.15 15.81
N GLY A 59 -3.72 11.59 14.60
CA GLY A 59 -4.66 10.57 14.11
C GLY A 59 -6.02 11.11 13.67
N VAL A 60 -6.11 12.37 13.24
CA VAL A 60 -7.32 12.90 12.59
C VAL A 60 -7.40 12.35 11.17
N LEU A 61 -8.54 11.81 10.79
CA LEU A 61 -8.78 11.30 9.44
C LEU A 61 -8.88 12.45 8.45
N LEU A 62 -8.12 12.36 7.37
CA LEU A 62 -8.02 13.38 6.33
C LEU A 62 -8.38 12.80 4.96
N VAL A 63 -8.85 13.67 4.07
CA VAL A 63 -9.06 13.35 2.66
C VAL A 63 -8.31 14.37 1.82
N GLN A 64 -7.50 13.89 0.86
CA GLN A 64 -6.86 14.76 -0.11
C GLN A 64 -7.86 15.16 -1.19
N GLY A 65 -8.00 16.46 -1.42
CA GLY A 65 -8.82 17.00 -2.50
C GLY A 65 -8.11 16.94 -3.87
N ALA A 66 -8.87 17.16 -4.93
CA ALA A 66 -8.32 17.25 -6.30
C ALA A 66 -7.36 18.46 -6.47
N ASP A 67 -7.42 19.41 -5.58
CA ASP A 67 -6.53 20.57 -5.48
C ASP A 67 -5.25 20.31 -4.68
N ASN A 68 -5.00 19.05 -4.31
CA ASN A 68 -3.89 18.59 -3.48
C ASN A 68 -3.89 19.13 -2.03
N ASN A 69 -4.94 19.79 -1.60
CA ASN A 69 -5.10 20.18 -0.21
C ASN A 69 -5.68 19.03 0.63
N TYR A 70 -5.47 19.09 1.94
CA TYR A 70 -6.01 18.12 2.88
C TYR A 70 -7.17 18.71 3.67
N TYR A 71 -8.28 17.99 3.66
CA TYR A 71 -9.53 18.38 4.31
C TYR A 71 -9.82 17.46 5.48
N ILE A 72 -10.49 17.98 6.51
CA ILE A 72 -11.02 17.14 7.59
C ILE A 72 -11.96 16.11 6.96
N GLY A 73 -11.71 14.83 7.22
CA GLY A 73 -12.56 13.74 6.76
C GLY A 73 -13.83 13.62 7.60
N LYS A 74 -14.94 13.27 6.94
CA LYS A 74 -16.19 12.87 7.58
C LYS A 74 -16.44 11.40 7.27
N VAL A 75 -16.71 10.63 8.30
CA VAL A 75 -17.10 9.22 8.15
C VAL A 75 -18.62 9.17 7.91
N GLU A 76 -19.03 8.52 6.84
CA GLU A 76 -20.42 8.24 6.53
C GLU A 76 -20.95 7.04 7.33
N LYS A 77 -22.25 6.80 7.32
CA LYS A 77 -22.87 5.62 7.96
C LYS A 77 -22.38 4.30 7.36
N SER A 78 -21.96 4.31 6.10
CA SER A 78 -21.37 3.17 5.39
C SER A 78 -19.93 2.85 5.83
N GLY A 79 -19.30 3.71 6.62
CA GLY A 79 -17.89 3.64 6.97
C GLY A 79 -16.96 4.39 6.00
N ASN A 80 -17.45 4.84 4.84
CA ASN A 80 -16.65 5.58 3.88
C ASN A 80 -16.17 6.92 4.44
N LEU A 81 -14.96 7.31 4.05
CA LEU A 81 -14.37 8.60 4.40
C LEU A 81 -14.53 9.57 3.23
N ILE A 82 -15.20 10.69 3.47
CA ILE A 82 -15.41 11.74 2.49
C ILE A 82 -14.80 13.07 2.95
N ALA A 83 -14.38 13.92 2.01
CA ALA A 83 -13.87 15.24 2.33
C ALA A 83 -14.99 16.18 2.81
N THR A 84 -14.72 16.93 3.86
CA THR A 84 -15.53 18.11 4.19
C THR A 84 -15.05 19.32 3.38
N LYS A 85 -15.65 20.48 3.58
CA LYS A 85 -15.16 21.74 2.98
C LYS A 85 -14.11 22.44 3.85
N GLN A 86 -13.76 21.87 5.01
CA GLN A 86 -12.86 22.48 5.97
C GLN A 86 -11.44 21.98 5.74
N LEU A 87 -10.52 22.87 5.39
CA LEU A 87 -9.08 22.60 5.38
C LEU A 87 -8.64 22.12 6.76
N ALA A 88 -7.73 21.17 6.76
CA ALA A 88 -7.17 20.62 7.98
C ALA A 88 -5.90 21.39 8.38
N HIS A 89 -5.71 21.63 9.65
CA HIS A 89 -4.53 22.29 10.19
C HIS A 89 -3.84 21.48 11.28
N GLU A 90 -2.61 21.85 11.60
CA GLU A 90 -1.89 21.26 12.72
C GLU A 90 -2.65 21.46 14.05
N ALA A 91 -2.48 20.51 14.97
CA ALA A 91 -3.25 20.44 16.22
C ALA A 91 -3.35 21.76 16.99
N LEU A 92 -2.24 22.51 17.03
CA LEU A 92 -2.14 23.77 17.75
C LEU A 92 -2.86 24.95 17.07
N THR A 93 -3.06 24.90 15.77
CA THR A 93 -3.62 26.01 14.98
C THR A 93 -5.08 25.77 14.58
N ARG A 94 -5.68 24.64 14.98
CA ARG A 94 -7.06 24.28 14.64
C ARG A 94 -8.07 25.28 15.20
N SER A 95 -8.96 25.70 14.32
CA SER A 95 -10.16 26.47 14.67
C SER A 95 -11.15 25.64 15.49
N GLN A 96 -12.11 26.31 16.14
CA GLN A 96 -13.18 25.63 16.85
C GLN A 96 -14.07 24.79 15.89
N ALA A 97 -14.26 25.26 14.66
CA ALA A 97 -15.01 24.52 13.64
C ALA A 97 -14.35 23.19 13.29
N GLU A 98 -13.02 23.19 13.11
CA GLU A 98 -12.25 21.95 12.87
C GLU A 98 -12.35 20.98 14.05
N ARG A 99 -12.15 21.48 15.27
CA ARG A 99 -12.29 20.66 16.49
C ARG A 99 -13.66 20.00 16.59
N ASN A 100 -14.72 20.72 16.24
CA ASN A 100 -16.08 20.19 16.24
C ASN A 100 -16.31 19.12 15.15
N LEU A 101 -15.68 19.25 13.99
CA LEU A 101 -15.72 18.23 12.93
C LEU A 101 -14.94 16.98 13.32
N ILE A 102 -13.75 17.18 13.89
CA ILE A 102 -12.89 16.08 14.36
C ILE A 102 -13.57 15.28 15.46
N ALA A 103 -14.24 15.94 16.41
CA ALA A 103 -14.99 15.28 17.48
C ALA A 103 -16.16 14.42 16.97
N LYS A 104 -16.63 14.66 15.75
CA LYS A 104 -17.72 13.91 15.09
C LYS A 104 -17.21 12.79 14.19
N GLN A 105 -15.90 12.59 14.05
CA GLN A 105 -15.34 11.50 13.28
C GLN A 105 -15.62 10.17 13.98
N ASP A 106 -16.48 9.36 13.40
CA ASP A 106 -16.77 7.99 13.86
C ASP A 106 -15.64 7.04 13.41
N LYS A 107 -14.51 7.11 14.13
CA LYS A 107 -13.32 6.32 13.80
C LYS A 107 -13.56 4.83 13.94
N GLU A 108 -14.43 4.42 14.87
CA GLU A 108 -14.76 3.01 15.08
C GLU A 108 -15.45 2.43 13.83
N ASN A 109 -16.47 3.13 13.31
CA ASN A 109 -17.15 2.73 12.09
C ASN A 109 -16.22 2.76 10.87
N PHE A 110 -15.32 3.75 10.78
CA PHE A 110 -14.32 3.79 9.71
C PHE A 110 -13.38 2.59 9.75
N PHE A 111 -12.82 2.23 10.91
CA PHE A 111 -11.92 1.09 11.00
C PHE A 111 -12.63 -0.26 10.85
N ALA A 112 -13.90 -0.36 11.23
CA ALA A 112 -14.70 -1.53 10.92
C ALA A 112 -14.86 -1.72 9.40
N TYR A 113 -15.08 -0.62 8.67
CA TYR A 113 -15.13 -0.64 7.21
C TYR A 113 -13.77 -1.01 6.58
N VAL A 114 -12.66 -0.45 7.07
CA VAL A 114 -11.30 -0.80 6.62
C VAL A 114 -11.03 -2.30 6.80
N ASN A 115 -11.33 -2.85 7.96
CA ASN A 115 -11.13 -4.28 8.25
C ASN A 115 -11.97 -5.16 7.32
N LYS A 116 -13.22 -4.76 7.04
CA LYS A 116 -14.07 -5.47 6.10
C LYS A 116 -13.48 -5.53 4.70
N ILE A 117 -12.96 -4.40 4.18
CA ILE A 117 -12.29 -4.36 2.86
C ILE A 117 -11.04 -5.25 2.85
N ALA A 118 -10.24 -5.25 3.92
CA ALA A 118 -9.07 -6.10 4.04
C ALA A 118 -9.45 -7.60 4.00
N GLU A 119 -10.46 -8.00 4.75
CA GLU A 119 -10.98 -9.38 4.74
C GLU A 119 -11.53 -9.79 3.36
N GLU A 120 -12.29 -8.91 2.70
CA GLU A 120 -12.80 -9.15 1.36
C GLU A 120 -11.68 -9.32 0.33
N SER A 121 -10.63 -8.51 0.42
CA SER A 121 -9.45 -8.58 -0.44
C SER A 121 -8.66 -9.86 -0.22
N GLU A 122 -8.43 -10.26 1.02
CA GLU A 122 -7.78 -11.51 1.36
C GLU A 122 -8.58 -12.72 0.86
N ASN A 123 -9.89 -12.70 1.06
CA ASN A 123 -10.78 -13.76 0.56
C ASN A 123 -10.79 -13.83 -0.97
N ALA A 124 -10.78 -12.70 -1.66
CA ALA A 124 -10.71 -12.64 -3.12
C ALA A 124 -9.38 -13.21 -3.62
N TYR A 125 -8.26 -12.87 -2.97
CA TYR A 125 -6.95 -13.43 -3.27
C TYR A 125 -6.93 -14.95 -3.06
N ASN A 126 -7.34 -15.43 -1.90
CA ASN A 126 -7.34 -16.86 -1.55
C ASN A 126 -8.28 -17.72 -2.42
N ASN A 127 -9.34 -17.11 -2.96
CA ASN A 127 -10.29 -17.77 -3.85
C ASN A 127 -9.99 -17.54 -5.33
N SER A 128 -8.95 -16.80 -5.68
CA SER A 128 -8.54 -16.59 -7.06
C SER A 128 -8.09 -17.91 -7.69
N PRO A 129 -8.56 -18.23 -8.90
CA PRO A 129 -8.09 -19.41 -9.63
C PRO A 129 -6.56 -19.42 -9.83
N LEU A 130 -5.93 -18.25 -9.85
CA LEU A 130 -4.48 -18.10 -10.01
C LEU A 130 -3.66 -18.53 -8.78
N THR A 131 -4.29 -18.57 -7.59
CA THR A 131 -3.62 -19.00 -6.35
C THR A 131 -3.82 -20.47 -6.02
N ARG A 132 -4.72 -21.17 -6.73
CA ARG A 132 -5.07 -22.56 -6.46
C ARG A 132 -4.28 -23.61 -7.22
N GLY A 133 -3.47 -23.22 -8.18
CA GLY A 133 -2.61 -24.17 -8.89
C GLY A 133 -1.25 -24.30 -8.22
N PRO A 134 -0.70 -25.51 -8.02
CA PRO A 134 0.73 -25.60 -7.84
C PRO A 134 1.36 -25.02 -9.11
N ILE A 135 2.01 -23.87 -8.95
CA ILE A 135 2.75 -23.19 -10.03
C ILE A 135 3.86 -24.11 -10.58
N ILE A 136 3.98 -25.29 -10.04
CA ILE A 136 5.06 -26.21 -10.28
C ILE A 136 4.49 -27.63 -10.42
N ASP A 137 3.88 -27.91 -11.49
CA ASP A 137 4.07 -29.24 -12.07
C ASP A 137 3.53 -29.22 -13.50
N SER A 138 4.35 -29.58 -14.45
CA SER A 138 4.02 -29.76 -15.87
C SER A 138 3.81 -28.50 -16.72
N GLY A 139 3.72 -27.31 -16.19
CA GLY A 139 3.64 -26.08 -16.98
C GLY A 139 2.40 -25.94 -17.86
N TYR A 140 1.30 -26.67 -17.57
CA TYR A 140 0.12 -26.62 -18.43
C TYR A 140 -1.17 -27.05 -17.73
N ASP A 141 -1.74 -26.16 -16.92
CA ASP A 141 -3.11 -26.34 -16.40
C ASP A 141 -4.14 -25.47 -17.11
N GLY A 142 -3.98 -25.30 -18.43
CA GLY A 142 -4.96 -24.56 -19.22
C GLY A 142 -4.97 -23.04 -19.00
N VAL A 143 -4.09 -22.50 -18.16
CA VAL A 143 -3.88 -21.05 -18.06
C VAL A 143 -3.03 -20.63 -19.25
N PRO A 144 -3.44 -19.64 -20.06
CA PRO A 144 -2.68 -19.19 -21.21
C PRO A 144 -1.46 -18.35 -20.74
N TYR A 145 -0.45 -19.03 -20.21
CA TYR A 145 0.88 -18.48 -20.14
C TYR A 145 1.48 -18.40 -21.55
N PHE A 146 2.57 -17.69 -21.70
CA PHE A 146 3.30 -17.60 -22.93
C PHE A 146 3.48 -19.00 -23.54
N PRO A 147 3.06 -19.23 -24.78
CA PRO A 147 3.26 -20.52 -25.42
C PRO A 147 4.76 -20.84 -25.52
N HIS A 148 5.15 -22.01 -25.05
CA HIS A 148 6.54 -22.48 -25.10
C HIS A 148 6.97 -22.91 -26.50
N THR A 149 6.02 -22.98 -27.44
CA THR A 149 6.24 -23.37 -28.84
C THR A 149 5.60 -22.37 -29.78
N GLY A 150 6.21 -22.15 -30.96
CA GLY A 150 5.76 -21.18 -31.94
C GLY A 150 6.52 -19.85 -31.87
N SER A 151 5.92 -18.78 -32.37
CA SER A 151 6.46 -17.41 -32.34
C SER A 151 5.55 -16.51 -31.50
N PRO A 152 5.64 -16.57 -30.18
CA PRO A 152 4.82 -15.74 -29.33
C PRO A 152 5.15 -14.26 -29.51
N LYS A 153 4.11 -13.42 -29.57
CA LYS A 153 4.27 -11.96 -29.58
C LYS A 153 3.99 -11.43 -28.19
N ALA A 154 4.96 -10.72 -27.62
CA ALA A 154 4.81 -10.01 -26.36
C ALA A 154 4.71 -8.50 -26.62
N LEU A 155 3.79 -7.83 -25.93
CA LEU A 155 3.78 -6.38 -25.84
C LEU A 155 4.69 -5.98 -24.68
N VAL A 156 5.79 -5.32 -24.99
CA VAL A 156 6.68 -4.71 -23.98
C VAL A 156 6.39 -3.22 -23.97
N ILE A 157 5.94 -2.71 -22.85
CA ILE A 157 5.75 -1.28 -22.63
C ILE A 157 6.94 -0.78 -21.81
N LEU A 158 7.76 0.06 -22.41
CA LEU A 158 8.82 0.78 -21.72
C LEU A 158 8.20 2.06 -21.15
N ALA A 159 8.22 2.20 -19.85
CA ALA A 159 7.82 3.42 -19.17
C ALA A 159 9.06 4.14 -18.66
N GLU A 160 9.20 5.41 -19.02
CA GLU A 160 10.29 6.28 -18.60
C GLU A 160 9.75 7.32 -17.63
N PHE A 161 10.46 7.55 -16.53
CA PHE A 161 10.14 8.64 -15.63
C PHE A 161 10.76 9.93 -16.18
N GLN A 162 10.06 11.04 -16.06
CA GLN A 162 10.47 12.33 -16.63
C GLN A 162 11.83 12.83 -16.10
N ASP A 163 12.21 12.38 -14.92
CA ASP A 163 13.43 12.73 -14.18
C ASP A 163 14.55 11.67 -14.27
N VAL A 164 14.25 10.48 -14.81
CA VAL A 164 15.21 9.39 -14.95
C VAL A 164 15.08 8.72 -16.33
N PRO A 165 15.70 9.29 -17.38
CA PRO A 165 15.66 8.71 -18.73
C PRO A 165 16.46 7.41 -18.82
N PHE A 166 15.98 6.46 -19.63
CA PHE A 166 16.74 5.26 -19.95
C PHE A 166 17.97 5.61 -20.79
N THR A 167 19.14 5.22 -20.31
CA THR A 167 20.37 5.28 -21.08
C THR A 167 20.55 3.95 -21.81
N ILE A 168 20.33 3.92 -23.11
CA ILE A 168 20.67 2.75 -23.93
C ILE A 168 22.19 2.78 -24.12
N GLN A 169 22.89 1.82 -23.54
CA GLN A 169 24.29 1.57 -23.89
C GLN A 169 24.29 0.63 -25.11
N ASP A 170 24.65 1.15 -26.25
CA ASP A 170 24.93 0.34 -27.43
C ASP A 170 26.20 -0.50 -27.14
N THR A 171 26.05 -1.82 -27.14
CA THR A 171 27.14 -2.79 -27.06
C THR A 171 27.45 -3.34 -28.45
#